data_ac7b6ac69db5c8c31f769ea892cb131b
#
_entry.id   ac7b6ac69db5c8c31f769ea892cb131b
#
_cell.length_a   1.000
_cell.length_b   1.000
_cell.length_c   1.000
_cell.angle_alpha   90.00
_cell.angle_beta   90.00
_cell.angle_gamma   90.00
#
_symmetry.space_group_name_H-M   'P 1'
#
loop_
_entity.id
_entity.type
_entity.pdbx_description
1 polymer ?
#
loop_
_entity_poly.entity_id
_entity_poly.type
_entity_poly.pdbx_seq_one_letter_code
_entity_poly.pdbx_strand_id
1 'polypeptide(L)'
;MELSIEEYRLTKNLSYRILEKNNEIVKIEFRKNSEVTEIKEYKYINTYEIYRKIYSEEKVDLSNCYVEDFSLSKYRKYIGADRVDEVYIKEFMAKETFFVSDEYIDFSIVKFEQKRVVFRDSIFAKGKVNFDKANFGEGNVCFNNVNFGKGSVDFKEVNFGEGNVCFDKANFGEGQVRFDKANFGDGNVSFRMAKFGKEYVDFMSSNFGKGNVYFGLAKFGEETVNFRNVNFGEGNVYFDNVNFGKGNVDFCVSKFGKGDADFSNVNFGEGNVDFKKVNFGEGNVNFNNVNFGDGNIYFNKAKLEKGEIDFQNASFGKNNIFFHDVRFGEGNIRFNNSDLSTANIEFSDCKFENDVDFRFKSCKSLNLKDITNKQTMNFRFENNKPLKWFKFKNLINYGRIEIDLKQSNFKNLINKQNSTYKEKADQFLILKENFNNLGQYDDEDEAYVEFKRCERRSRYTTFTRKLNPLYWVEVMLFDWVGAYGTKPYNVLCTMLLTIIGFATSYLYIPTMCINFDNSKITNEIVKAIYYSGITFLTIGYGDISPQNEITAMTSVIEGFLGIFLMSYFTVSFVRKLLR
;
A
#
# COMPACT_ATOMS: atom_id res chain seq x y z
N MET A 1 -30.01 -43.03 -38.43
CA MET A 1 -28.87 -42.07 -38.48
C MET A 1 -28.16 -42.17 -37.14
N GLU A 2 -27.07 -42.94 -37.07
CA GLU A 2 -26.26 -42.99 -35.84
C GLU A 2 -25.70 -41.60 -35.60
N LEU A 3 -26.15 -40.93 -34.54
CA LEU A 3 -25.56 -39.70 -34.04
C LEU A 3 -24.12 -40.05 -33.62
N SER A 4 -23.12 -39.47 -34.31
CA SER A 4 -21.75 -39.49 -33.82
C SER A 4 -21.75 -38.87 -32.44
N ILE A 5 -21.42 -39.67 -31.44
CA ILE A 5 -21.48 -39.26 -30.05
C ILE A 5 -20.24 -38.36 -29.77
N GLU A 6 -20.36 -37.09 -30.09
CA GLU A 6 -19.31 -36.11 -29.81
C GLU A 6 -19.40 -35.59 -28.37
N GLU A 7 -18.28 -35.59 -27.66
CA GLU A 7 -18.16 -35.00 -26.32
C GLU A 7 -17.76 -33.53 -26.43
N TYR A 8 -18.59 -32.65 -25.88
CA TYR A 8 -18.38 -31.22 -25.89
C TYR A 8 -17.92 -30.72 -24.52
N ARG A 9 -16.86 -29.90 -24.45
CA ARG A 9 -16.36 -29.36 -23.21
C ARG A 9 -17.05 -28.04 -22.87
N LEU A 10 -17.69 -27.98 -21.70
CA LEU A 10 -18.24 -26.74 -21.09
C LEU A 10 -17.17 -25.94 -20.33
N THR A 11 -16.28 -26.65 -19.64
CA THR A 11 -15.14 -26.07 -18.90
C THR A 11 -13.97 -27.05 -18.97
N LYS A 12 -12.84 -26.72 -18.38
CA LYS A 12 -11.68 -27.62 -18.32
C LYS A 12 -12.02 -29.02 -17.78
N ASN A 13 -12.97 -29.12 -16.84
CA ASN A 13 -13.29 -30.34 -16.12
C ASN A 13 -14.73 -30.79 -16.30
N LEU A 14 -15.57 -30.05 -17.03
CA LEU A 14 -16.98 -30.35 -17.29
C LEU A 14 -17.21 -30.45 -18.77
N SER A 15 -17.74 -31.56 -19.19
CA SER A 15 -18.15 -31.82 -20.57
C SER A 15 -19.58 -32.33 -20.62
N TYR A 16 -20.16 -32.34 -21.79
CA TYR A 16 -21.47 -32.92 -22.03
C TYR A 16 -21.50 -33.73 -23.33
N ARG A 17 -22.44 -34.63 -23.40
CA ARG A 17 -22.69 -35.49 -24.55
C ARG A 17 -24.19 -35.57 -24.76
N ILE A 18 -24.65 -35.39 -26.00
CA ILE A 18 -26.05 -35.63 -26.37
C ILE A 18 -26.23 -37.12 -26.60
N LEU A 19 -27.02 -37.76 -25.76
CA LEU A 19 -27.35 -39.19 -25.87
C LEU A 19 -28.51 -39.45 -26.83
N GLU A 20 -29.52 -38.57 -26.77
CA GLU A 20 -30.72 -38.66 -27.58
C GLU A 20 -31.22 -37.26 -27.92
N LYS A 21 -31.69 -37.07 -29.15
CA LYS A 21 -32.32 -35.82 -29.59
C LYS A 21 -33.44 -36.14 -30.57
N ASN A 22 -34.65 -35.74 -30.23
CA ASN A 22 -35.81 -35.79 -31.10
C ASN A 22 -36.59 -34.46 -31.00
N ASN A 23 -37.73 -34.36 -31.64
CA ASN A 23 -38.52 -33.11 -31.65
C ASN A 23 -39.28 -32.82 -30.34
N GLU A 24 -39.19 -33.67 -29.33
CA GLU A 24 -39.85 -33.50 -28.04
C GLU A 24 -38.87 -33.37 -26.90
N ILE A 25 -37.83 -34.19 -26.87
CA ILE A 25 -36.86 -34.28 -25.81
C ILE A 25 -35.43 -34.34 -26.32
N VAL A 26 -34.52 -33.81 -25.49
CA VAL A 26 -33.07 -33.96 -25.66
C VAL A 26 -32.47 -34.49 -24.36
N LYS A 27 -31.80 -35.63 -24.43
CA LYS A 27 -31.17 -36.29 -23.29
C LYS A 27 -29.68 -36.01 -23.30
N ILE A 28 -29.18 -35.38 -22.22
CA ILE A 28 -27.79 -34.92 -22.11
C ILE A 28 -27.12 -35.59 -20.92
N GLU A 29 -25.96 -36.20 -21.17
CA GLU A 29 -25.06 -36.73 -20.17
C GLU A 29 -24.01 -35.68 -19.82
N PHE A 30 -23.91 -35.34 -18.57
CA PHE A 30 -22.86 -34.44 -18.03
C PHE A 30 -21.74 -35.28 -17.44
N ARG A 31 -20.51 -34.86 -17.70
CA ARG A 31 -19.30 -35.51 -17.20
C ARG A 31 -18.38 -34.51 -16.50
N LYS A 32 -17.82 -34.93 -15.38
CA LYS A 32 -16.78 -34.16 -14.68
C LYS A 32 -15.55 -35.03 -14.60
N ASN A 33 -14.40 -34.51 -15.09
CA ASN A 33 -13.15 -35.29 -15.20
C ASN A 33 -13.32 -36.65 -15.88
N SER A 34 -14.15 -36.71 -16.95
CA SER A 34 -14.52 -37.91 -17.71
C SER A 34 -15.46 -38.89 -17.02
N GLU A 35 -15.85 -38.63 -15.76
CA GLU A 35 -16.87 -39.44 -15.08
C GLU A 35 -18.27 -38.85 -15.27
N VAL A 36 -19.25 -39.71 -15.51
CA VAL A 36 -20.66 -39.30 -15.62
C VAL A 36 -21.15 -38.82 -14.26
N THR A 37 -21.59 -37.57 -14.21
CA THR A 37 -22.13 -36.97 -12.98
C THR A 37 -23.65 -36.94 -12.95
N GLU A 38 -24.27 -36.75 -14.10
CA GLU A 38 -25.71 -36.58 -14.20
C GLU A 38 -26.18 -36.83 -15.64
N ILE A 39 -27.41 -37.36 -15.80
CA ILE A 39 -28.11 -37.40 -17.06
C ILE A 39 -29.39 -36.61 -16.89
N LYS A 40 -29.60 -35.57 -17.72
CA LYS A 40 -30.81 -34.74 -17.74
C LYS A 40 -31.57 -34.85 -19.04
N GLU A 41 -32.88 -34.77 -18.90
CA GLU A 41 -33.79 -34.65 -20.03
C GLU A 41 -34.32 -33.22 -20.10
N TYR A 42 -34.24 -32.63 -21.29
CA TYR A 42 -34.73 -31.30 -21.61
C TYR A 42 -35.84 -31.41 -22.65
N LYS A 43 -36.88 -30.57 -22.49
CA LYS A 43 -37.89 -30.41 -23.51
C LYS A 43 -37.28 -29.70 -24.74
N TYR A 44 -37.34 -30.26 -25.90
CA TYR A 44 -36.94 -29.55 -27.13
C TYR A 44 -37.95 -28.46 -27.47
N ILE A 45 -37.49 -27.24 -27.72
CA ILE A 45 -38.32 -26.14 -28.21
C ILE A 45 -37.71 -25.55 -29.47
N ASN A 46 -38.50 -25.43 -30.52
CA ASN A 46 -38.07 -24.81 -31.76
C ASN A 46 -37.97 -23.28 -31.58
N THR A 47 -36.90 -22.70 -32.03
CA THR A 47 -36.64 -21.24 -31.91
C THR A 47 -37.73 -20.40 -32.60
N TYR A 48 -38.33 -20.87 -33.67
CA TYR A 48 -39.48 -20.19 -34.33
C TYR A 48 -40.72 -20.19 -33.43
N GLU A 49 -40.95 -21.19 -32.60
CA GLU A 49 -42.02 -21.18 -31.61
C GLU A 49 -41.78 -20.07 -30.55
N ILE A 50 -40.53 -19.90 -30.12
CA ILE A 50 -40.14 -18.81 -29.21
C ILE A 50 -40.40 -17.46 -29.88
N TYR A 51 -40.01 -17.30 -31.16
CA TYR A 51 -40.23 -16.05 -31.90
C TYR A 51 -41.73 -15.73 -32.06
N ARG A 52 -42.56 -16.72 -32.30
CA ARG A 52 -44.01 -16.55 -32.36
C ARG A 52 -44.57 -16.05 -31.03
N LYS A 53 -44.14 -16.64 -29.90
CA LYS A 53 -44.56 -16.19 -28.56
C LYS A 53 -44.14 -14.76 -28.29
N ILE A 54 -42.92 -14.36 -28.66
CA ILE A 54 -42.44 -12.98 -28.54
C ILE A 54 -43.34 -12.04 -29.37
N TYR A 55 -43.61 -12.40 -30.64
CA TYR A 55 -44.43 -11.60 -31.53
C TYR A 55 -45.87 -11.43 -31.03
N SER A 56 -46.45 -12.48 -30.45
CA SER A 56 -47.81 -12.46 -29.86
C SER A 56 -47.84 -11.90 -28.44
N GLU A 57 -46.72 -11.38 -27.92
CA GLU A 57 -46.59 -10.87 -26.56
C GLU A 57 -46.98 -11.90 -25.48
N GLU A 58 -46.84 -13.17 -25.78
CA GLU A 58 -47.09 -14.24 -24.83
C GLU A 58 -45.92 -14.44 -23.88
N LYS A 59 -46.18 -15.13 -22.74
CA LYS A 59 -45.12 -15.56 -21.80
C LYS A 59 -44.12 -16.49 -22.49
N VAL A 60 -42.84 -16.19 -22.40
CA VAL A 60 -41.72 -17.00 -22.85
C VAL A 60 -41.13 -17.76 -21.67
N ASP A 61 -41.57 -18.98 -21.44
CA ASP A 61 -41.03 -19.86 -20.41
C ASP A 61 -40.22 -20.98 -21.09
N LEU A 62 -38.92 -20.95 -20.90
CA LEU A 62 -37.94 -21.88 -21.44
C LEU A 62 -37.39 -22.80 -20.33
N SER A 63 -38.01 -22.83 -19.17
CA SER A 63 -37.53 -23.63 -18.02
C SER A 63 -37.42 -25.11 -18.42
N ASN A 64 -36.28 -25.73 -18.12
CA ASN A 64 -35.96 -27.12 -18.49
C ASN A 64 -36.03 -27.40 -20.01
N CYS A 65 -35.84 -26.41 -20.86
CA CYS A 65 -35.85 -26.56 -22.30
C CYS A 65 -34.43 -26.66 -22.90
N TYR A 66 -34.32 -27.36 -24.01
CA TYR A 66 -33.17 -27.31 -24.90
C TYR A 66 -33.50 -26.38 -26.08
N VAL A 67 -32.66 -25.35 -26.24
CA VAL A 67 -32.86 -24.24 -27.17
C VAL A 67 -31.67 -24.14 -28.12
N GLU A 68 -31.89 -24.26 -29.40
CA GLU A 68 -30.84 -24.10 -30.42
C GLU A 68 -30.94 -22.74 -31.11
N ASP A 69 -29.79 -22.14 -31.39
CA ASP A 69 -29.61 -20.98 -32.25
C ASP A 69 -30.54 -19.79 -31.93
N PHE A 70 -30.85 -19.60 -30.65
CA PHE A 70 -31.65 -18.46 -30.22
C PHE A 70 -30.93 -17.13 -30.49
N SER A 71 -31.57 -16.27 -31.26
CA SER A 71 -31.00 -14.96 -31.61
C SER A 71 -32.05 -13.91 -31.88
N LEU A 72 -32.08 -12.85 -31.07
CA LEU A 72 -32.98 -11.73 -31.31
C LEU A 72 -32.61 -10.92 -32.56
N SER A 73 -31.36 -10.97 -33.02
CA SER A 73 -30.98 -10.42 -34.32
C SER A 73 -31.63 -11.20 -35.49
N LYS A 74 -31.71 -12.53 -35.37
CA LYS A 74 -32.46 -13.36 -36.34
C LYS A 74 -33.97 -13.09 -36.27
N TYR A 75 -34.50 -12.89 -35.04
CA TYR A 75 -35.90 -12.50 -34.82
C TYR A 75 -36.26 -11.17 -35.49
N ARG A 76 -35.45 -10.11 -35.29
CA ARG A 76 -35.66 -8.80 -35.95
C ARG A 76 -35.74 -8.97 -37.47
N LYS A 77 -34.81 -9.72 -38.06
CA LYS A 77 -34.81 -10.01 -39.47
C LYS A 77 -36.08 -10.77 -39.89
N TYR A 78 -36.56 -11.70 -39.06
CA TYR A 78 -37.76 -12.49 -39.33
C TYR A 78 -39.04 -11.62 -39.39
N ILE A 79 -39.15 -10.61 -38.51
CA ILE A 79 -40.30 -9.68 -38.47
C ILE A 79 -40.13 -8.43 -39.36
N GLY A 80 -39.01 -8.34 -40.10
CA GLY A 80 -38.73 -7.15 -40.94
C GLY A 80 -38.37 -5.88 -40.19
N ALA A 81 -37.95 -5.97 -38.92
CA ALA A 81 -37.50 -4.86 -38.11
C ALA A 81 -36.02 -4.52 -38.37
N ASP A 82 -35.61 -3.28 -38.04
CA ASP A 82 -34.22 -2.84 -38.14
C ASP A 82 -33.33 -3.53 -37.07
N ARG A 83 -32.03 -3.62 -37.33
CA ARG A 83 -31.07 -4.27 -36.43
C ARG A 83 -30.97 -3.59 -35.06
N VAL A 84 -31.34 -2.33 -34.98
CA VAL A 84 -31.27 -1.50 -33.77
C VAL A 84 -32.60 -1.36 -33.03
N ASP A 85 -33.68 -1.98 -33.56
CA ASP A 85 -34.97 -1.93 -32.90
C ASP A 85 -34.99 -2.78 -31.64
N GLU A 86 -35.53 -2.22 -30.56
CA GLU A 86 -35.68 -2.90 -29.28
C GLU A 86 -36.75 -3.97 -29.36
N VAL A 87 -36.45 -5.19 -28.89
CA VAL A 87 -37.41 -6.29 -28.82
C VAL A 87 -38.03 -6.31 -27.43
N TYR A 88 -39.34 -6.24 -27.34
CA TYR A 88 -40.08 -6.28 -26.09
C TYR A 88 -40.47 -7.70 -25.72
N ILE A 89 -40.17 -8.11 -24.49
CA ILE A 89 -40.57 -9.41 -23.94
C ILE A 89 -41.30 -9.17 -22.62
N LYS A 90 -42.61 -9.48 -22.61
CA LYS A 90 -43.46 -9.23 -21.42
C LYS A 90 -43.08 -10.08 -20.22
N GLU A 91 -42.96 -11.39 -20.39
CA GLU A 91 -42.57 -12.35 -19.37
C GLU A 91 -41.54 -13.31 -19.92
N PHE A 92 -40.39 -13.43 -19.22
CA PHE A 92 -39.32 -14.32 -19.61
C PHE A 92 -38.79 -15.14 -18.44
N MET A 93 -38.67 -16.45 -18.62
CA MET A 93 -38.07 -17.37 -17.68
C MET A 93 -37.23 -18.41 -18.40
N ALA A 94 -36.01 -18.64 -17.97
CA ALA A 94 -35.08 -19.62 -18.52
C ALA A 94 -34.34 -20.34 -17.39
N LYS A 95 -35.07 -20.91 -16.45
CA LYS A 95 -34.49 -21.69 -15.34
C LYS A 95 -34.06 -23.07 -15.83
N GLU A 96 -32.83 -23.49 -15.51
CA GLU A 96 -32.28 -24.79 -15.92
C GLU A 96 -32.37 -25.04 -17.44
N THR A 97 -32.24 -24.01 -18.25
CA THR A 97 -32.33 -24.05 -19.70
C THR A 97 -30.98 -24.38 -20.32
N PHE A 98 -30.97 -25.22 -21.34
CA PHE A 98 -29.78 -25.55 -22.09
C PHE A 98 -29.78 -24.84 -23.45
N PHE A 99 -29.00 -23.77 -23.56
CA PHE A 99 -28.80 -23.02 -24.79
C PHE A 99 -27.58 -23.52 -25.55
N VAL A 100 -27.70 -23.72 -26.84
CA VAL A 100 -26.60 -24.11 -27.73
C VAL A 100 -26.66 -23.35 -29.05
N SER A 101 -25.50 -22.87 -29.51
CA SER A 101 -25.33 -22.29 -30.84
C SER A 101 -23.87 -22.42 -31.26
N ASP A 102 -23.62 -22.56 -32.54
CA ASP A 102 -22.27 -22.57 -33.09
C ASP A 102 -21.69 -21.13 -33.18
N GLU A 103 -22.54 -20.12 -33.26
CA GLU A 103 -22.12 -18.72 -33.41
C GLU A 103 -22.44 -17.87 -32.19
N TYR A 104 -23.72 -17.50 -32.05
CA TYR A 104 -24.18 -16.55 -31.01
C TYR A 104 -25.49 -17.00 -30.39
N ILE A 105 -25.58 -16.92 -29.10
CA ILE A 105 -26.84 -16.89 -28.35
C ILE A 105 -27.08 -15.41 -28.02
N ASP A 106 -28.05 -14.79 -28.70
CA ASP A 106 -28.17 -13.35 -28.78
C ASP A 106 -29.46 -12.83 -28.14
N PHE A 107 -29.28 -12.10 -27.05
CA PHE A 107 -30.28 -11.33 -26.30
C PHE A 107 -30.03 -9.81 -26.41
N SER A 108 -29.33 -9.34 -27.45
CA SER A 108 -29.00 -7.92 -27.57
C SER A 108 -30.23 -7.05 -27.84
N ILE A 109 -30.20 -5.80 -27.34
CA ILE A 109 -31.22 -4.78 -27.56
C ILE A 109 -32.62 -5.32 -27.26
N VAL A 110 -32.78 -5.98 -26.13
CA VAL A 110 -34.05 -6.50 -25.61
C VAL A 110 -34.51 -5.67 -24.42
N LYS A 111 -35.82 -5.50 -24.27
CA LYS A 111 -36.42 -4.95 -23.05
C LYS A 111 -37.37 -5.98 -22.44
N PHE A 112 -37.03 -6.35 -21.19
CA PHE A 112 -37.91 -7.20 -20.38
C PHE A 112 -38.84 -6.30 -19.55
N GLU A 113 -40.17 -6.54 -19.69
CA GLU A 113 -41.17 -5.70 -18.99
C GLU A 113 -41.58 -6.25 -17.63
N GLN A 114 -41.21 -7.48 -17.32
CA GLN A 114 -41.60 -8.13 -16.07
C GLN A 114 -40.74 -7.70 -14.87
N LYS A 115 -41.26 -7.92 -13.64
CA LYS A 115 -40.57 -7.62 -12.39
C LYS A 115 -39.43 -8.60 -12.03
N ARG A 116 -39.22 -9.67 -12.78
CA ARG A 116 -38.17 -10.65 -12.48
C ARG A 116 -37.74 -11.43 -13.74
N VAL A 117 -36.47 -11.34 -14.09
CA VAL A 117 -35.88 -12.12 -15.18
C VAL A 117 -34.95 -13.18 -14.60
N VAL A 118 -35.15 -14.43 -15.00
CA VAL A 118 -34.45 -15.58 -14.38
C VAL A 118 -33.75 -16.41 -15.45
N PHE A 119 -32.43 -16.54 -15.30
CA PHE A 119 -31.57 -17.48 -16.04
C PHE A 119 -30.90 -18.51 -15.10
N ARG A 120 -31.35 -18.60 -13.88
CA ARG A 120 -30.75 -19.43 -12.84
C ARG A 120 -30.54 -20.88 -13.31
N ASP A 121 -29.35 -21.44 -12.96
CA ASP A 121 -28.94 -22.82 -13.26
C ASP A 121 -28.92 -23.17 -14.78
N SER A 122 -28.95 -22.14 -15.66
CA SER A 122 -28.90 -22.36 -17.11
C SER A 122 -27.48 -22.57 -17.62
N ILE A 123 -27.39 -23.25 -18.77
CA ILE A 123 -26.14 -23.56 -19.45
C ILE A 123 -26.17 -22.97 -20.86
N PHE A 124 -25.16 -22.15 -21.17
CA PHE A 124 -24.85 -21.67 -22.50
C PHE A 124 -23.70 -22.53 -23.04
N ALA A 125 -24.00 -23.66 -23.64
CA ALA A 125 -23.03 -24.73 -23.85
C ALA A 125 -21.98 -24.42 -24.93
N LYS A 126 -22.36 -23.69 -25.97
CA LYS A 126 -21.51 -23.36 -27.12
C LYS A 126 -21.90 -22.00 -27.68
N GLY A 127 -20.94 -21.32 -28.33
CA GLY A 127 -21.16 -20.00 -28.91
C GLY A 127 -20.83 -18.86 -27.96
N LYS A 128 -20.91 -17.64 -28.48
CA LYS A 128 -20.79 -16.40 -27.69
C LYS A 128 -22.16 -16.01 -27.15
N VAL A 129 -22.20 -15.46 -25.96
CA VAL A 129 -23.44 -14.96 -25.32
C VAL A 129 -23.47 -13.46 -25.37
N ASN A 130 -24.50 -12.89 -25.96
CA ASN A 130 -24.59 -11.46 -26.20
C ASN A 130 -25.85 -10.86 -25.55
N PHE A 131 -25.66 -9.96 -24.58
CA PHE A 131 -26.69 -9.14 -23.96
C PHE A 131 -26.43 -7.63 -24.21
N ASP A 132 -25.61 -7.25 -25.20
CA ASP A 132 -25.31 -5.84 -25.48
C ASP A 132 -26.58 -4.98 -25.52
N LYS A 133 -26.61 -3.92 -24.74
CA LYS A 133 -27.75 -2.97 -24.62
C LYS A 133 -29.07 -3.62 -24.20
N ALA A 134 -29.05 -4.78 -23.57
CA ALA A 134 -30.27 -5.34 -23.00
C ALA A 134 -30.77 -4.49 -21.81
N ASN A 135 -32.08 -4.36 -21.69
CA ASN A 135 -32.75 -3.65 -20.60
C ASN A 135 -33.61 -4.64 -19.80
N PHE A 136 -33.24 -4.87 -18.55
CA PHE A 136 -33.94 -5.84 -17.69
C PHE A 136 -35.11 -5.22 -16.91
N GLY A 137 -35.44 -3.96 -17.15
CA GLY A 137 -36.54 -3.26 -16.47
C GLY A 137 -36.22 -2.94 -15.01
N GLU A 138 -37.27 -2.92 -14.15
CA GLU A 138 -37.13 -2.51 -12.75
C GLU A 138 -36.99 -3.68 -11.77
N GLY A 139 -37.03 -4.91 -12.24
CA GLY A 139 -37.13 -6.10 -11.41
C GLY A 139 -35.79 -6.76 -11.09
N ASN A 140 -35.88 -7.84 -10.28
CA ASN A 140 -34.69 -8.62 -9.96
C ASN A 140 -34.20 -9.44 -11.16
N VAL A 141 -32.88 -9.49 -11.34
CA VAL A 141 -32.23 -10.26 -12.39
C VAL A 141 -31.37 -11.36 -11.78
N CYS A 142 -31.62 -12.61 -12.19
CA CYS A 142 -30.99 -13.77 -11.57
C CYS A 142 -30.23 -14.62 -12.60
N PHE A 143 -28.89 -14.60 -12.51
CA PHE A 143 -27.96 -15.45 -13.23
C PHE A 143 -27.21 -16.43 -12.29
N ASN A 144 -27.78 -16.78 -11.14
CA ASN A 144 -27.11 -17.65 -10.17
C ASN A 144 -26.82 -19.03 -10.76
N ASN A 145 -25.61 -19.55 -10.52
CA ASN A 145 -25.12 -20.84 -11.03
C ASN A 145 -25.13 -20.99 -12.57
N VAL A 146 -25.27 -19.90 -13.32
CA VAL A 146 -25.24 -19.99 -14.80
C VAL A 146 -23.84 -20.39 -15.25
N ASN A 147 -23.81 -21.31 -16.25
CA ASN A 147 -22.57 -21.66 -16.92
C ASN A 147 -22.59 -21.10 -18.36
N PHE A 148 -21.73 -20.14 -18.62
CA PHE A 148 -21.63 -19.49 -19.93
C PHE A 148 -20.71 -20.22 -20.94
N GLY A 149 -20.29 -21.46 -20.62
CA GLY A 149 -19.48 -22.27 -21.54
C GLY A 149 -18.08 -21.67 -21.75
N LYS A 150 -17.60 -21.74 -23.02
CA LYS A 150 -16.26 -21.28 -23.38
C LYS A 150 -16.21 -19.96 -24.16
N GLY A 151 -17.35 -19.54 -24.68
CA GLY A 151 -17.48 -18.33 -25.49
C GLY A 151 -17.29 -17.05 -24.69
N SER A 152 -17.11 -15.94 -25.40
CA SER A 152 -17.16 -14.61 -24.77
C SER A 152 -18.58 -14.29 -24.32
N VAL A 153 -18.68 -13.50 -23.24
CA VAL A 153 -19.95 -13.05 -22.65
C VAL A 153 -19.99 -11.52 -22.66
N ASP A 154 -20.98 -10.96 -23.32
CA ASP A 154 -21.10 -9.51 -23.51
C ASP A 154 -22.36 -8.95 -22.82
N PHE A 155 -22.16 -8.16 -21.78
CA PHE A 155 -23.16 -7.34 -21.08
C PHE A 155 -22.84 -5.84 -21.23
N LYS A 156 -22.23 -5.46 -22.34
CA LYS A 156 -21.89 -4.06 -22.60
C LYS A 156 -23.14 -3.19 -22.66
N GLU A 157 -23.08 -2.01 -22.05
CA GLU A 157 -24.16 -1.01 -22.05
C GLU A 157 -25.53 -1.57 -21.55
N VAL A 158 -25.53 -2.70 -20.81
CA VAL A 158 -26.75 -3.28 -20.24
C VAL A 158 -27.33 -2.37 -19.16
N ASN A 159 -28.65 -2.23 -19.14
CA ASN A 159 -29.40 -1.65 -18.02
C ASN A 159 -30.09 -2.77 -17.24
N PHE A 160 -29.60 -3.02 -16.00
CA PHE A 160 -30.20 -4.03 -15.12
C PHE A 160 -31.41 -3.49 -14.32
N GLY A 161 -31.67 -2.17 -14.35
CA GLY A 161 -32.80 -1.54 -13.65
C GLY A 161 -32.54 -1.35 -12.15
N GLU A 162 -33.62 -1.28 -11.37
CA GLU A 162 -33.56 -0.90 -9.94
C GLU A 162 -33.51 -2.12 -9.00
N GLY A 163 -33.73 -3.32 -9.52
CA GLY A 163 -33.77 -4.56 -8.72
C GLY A 163 -32.40 -5.12 -8.38
N ASN A 164 -32.40 -6.18 -7.54
CA ASN A 164 -31.16 -6.89 -7.23
C ASN A 164 -30.68 -7.68 -8.46
N VAL A 165 -29.36 -7.69 -8.67
CA VAL A 165 -28.69 -8.42 -9.74
C VAL A 165 -27.78 -9.48 -9.14
N CYS A 166 -28.03 -10.75 -9.47
CA CYS A 166 -27.29 -11.86 -8.87
C CYS A 166 -26.61 -12.72 -9.94
N PHE A 167 -25.28 -12.80 -9.85
CA PHE A 167 -24.39 -13.70 -10.59
C PHE A 167 -23.65 -14.68 -9.66
N ASP A 168 -24.22 -15.00 -8.50
CA ASP A 168 -23.55 -15.86 -7.53
C ASP A 168 -23.23 -17.22 -8.13
N LYS A 169 -21.98 -17.67 -7.96
CA LYS A 169 -21.45 -18.93 -8.50
C LYS A 169 -21.56 -19.03 -10.04
N ALA A 170 -21.84 -17.94 -10.74
CA ALA A 170 -21.81 -17.96 -12.21
C ALA A 170 -20.40 -18.32 -12.71
N ASN A 171 -20.36 -19.17 -13.75
CA ASN A 171 -19.14 -19.53 -14.43
C ASN A 171 -19.13 -18.89 -15.82
N PHE A 172 -18.31 -17.86 -15.99
CA PHE A 172 -18.19 -17.12 -17.25
C PHE A 172 -17.30 -17.83 -18.31
N GLY A 173 -16.85 -19.04 -18.01
CA GLY A 173 -16.09 -19.85 -18.96
C GLY A 173 -14.65 -19.41 -19.17
N GLU A 174 -14.17 -19.51 -20.40
CA GLU A 174 -12.77 -19.21 -20.75
C GLU A 174 -12.62 -17.92 -21.59
N GLY A 175 -13.73 -17.38 -22.15
CA GLY A 175 -13.74 -16.22 -23.03
C GLY A 175 -13.72 -14.87 -22.30
N GLN A 176 -13.63 -13.81 -23.09
CA GLN A 176 -13.71 -12.43 -22.61
C GLN A 176 -15.08 -12.16 -21.97
N VAL A 177 -15.10 -11.40 -20.86
CA VAL A 177 -16.32 -10.99 -20.17
C VAL A 177 -16.41 -9.46 -20.14
N ARG A 178 -17.51 -8.90 -20.61
CA ARG A 178 -17.70 -7.46 -20.74
C ARG A 178 -18.93 -6.99 -19.99
N PHE A 179 -18.76 -6.04 -19.10
CA PHE A 179 -19.78 -5.25 -18.42
C PHE A 179 -19.52 -3.73 -18.60
N ASP A 180 -18.69 -3.36 -19.60
CA ASP A 180 -18.32 -1.97 -19.80
C ASP A 180 -19.57 -1.10 -20.04
N LYS A 181 -19.66 0.02 -19.29
CA LYS A 181 -20.80 0.95 -19.26
C LYS A 181 -22.13 0.31 -18.81
N ALA A 182 -22.11 -0.86 -18.18
CA ALA A 182 -23.31 -1.45 -17.61
C ALA A 182 -23.87 -0.59 -16.47
N ASN A 183 -25.18 -0.43 -16.40
CA ASN A 183 -25.90 0.20 -15.31
C ASN A 183 -26.62 -0.86 -14.47
N PHE A 184 -26.18 -1.02 -13.22
CA PHE A 184 -26.74 -2.02 -12.30
C PHE A 184 -27.88 -1.48 -11.43
N GLY A 185 -28.20 -0.16 -11.54
CA GLY A 185 -29.28 0.46 -10.77
C GLY A 185 -29.01 0.52 -9.26
N ASP A 186 -30.08 0.73 -8.46
CA ASP A 186 -29.99 0.98 -7.02
C ASP A 186 -30.06 -0.31 -6.16
N GLY A 187 -30.29 -1.48 -6.77
CA GLY A 187 -30.32 -2.78 -6.06
C GLY A 187 -28.95 -3.31 -5.67
N ASN A 188 -28.94 -4.36 -4.83
CA ASN A 188 -27.69 -5.06 -4.54
C ASN A 188 -27.20 -5.85 -5.75
N VAL A 189 -25.89 -5.84 -5.96
CA VAL A 189 -25.24 -6.59 -7.05
C VAL A 189 -24.29 -7.62 -6.48
N SER A 190 -24.47 -8.90 -6.87
CA SER A 190 -23.65 -9.96 -6.31
C SER A 190 -23.01 -10.82 -7.42
N PHE A 191 -21.69 -10.96 -7.32
CA PHE A 191 -20.82 -11.87 -8.08
C PHE A 191 -20.11 -12.85 -7.12
N ARG A 192 -20.68 -13.15 -5.96
CA ARG A 192 -20.04 -14.01 -4.97
C ARG A 192 -19.73 -15.39 -5.55
N MET A 193 -18.48 -15.84 -5.33
CA MET A 193 -17.99 -17.12 -5.84
C MET A 193 -18.05 -17.26 -7.36
N ALA A 194 -18.28 -16.17 -8.11
CA ALA A 194 -18.26 -16.20 -9.57
C ALA A 194 -16.85 -16.56 -10.08
N LYS A 195 -16.82 -17.29 -11.21
CA LYS A 195 -15.58 -17.66 -11.89
C LYS A 195 -15.53 -16.96 -13.23
N PHE A 196 -14.64 -16.00 -13.34
CA PHE A 196 -14.31 -15.36 -14.60
C PHE A 196 -13.21 -16.17 -15.29
N GLY A 197 -13.28 -16.27 -16.60
CA GLY A 197 -12.37 -17.10 -17.38
C GLY A 197 -10.92 -16.63 -17.40
N LYS A 198 -10.17 -17.08 -18.41
CA LYS A 198 -8.74 -16.74 -18.51
C LYS A 198 -8.49 -15.42 -19.21
N GLU A 199 -9.46 -14.96 -20.01
CA GLU A 199 -9.37 -13.79 -20.84
C GLU A 199 -9.71 -12.50 -20.04
N TYR A 200 -9.64 -11.37 -20.72
CA TYR A 200 -9.90 -10.02 -20.21
C TYR A 200 -11.32 -9.87 -19.63
N VAL A 201 -11.41 -9.24 -18.45
CA VAL A 201 -12.69 -8.91 -17.80
C VAL A 201 -12.83 -7.41 -17.68
N ASP A 202 -13.92 -6.86 -18.23
CA ASP A 202 -14.12 -5.42 -18.36
C ASP A 202 -15.37 -4.93 -17.65
N PHE A 203 -15.20 -4.09 -16.63
CA PHE A 203 -16.23 -3.32 -15.95
C PHE A 203 -16.07 -1.81 -16.19
N MET A 204 -15.26 -1.37 -17.15
CA MET A 204 -14.94 0.04 -17.37
C MET A 204 -16.21 0.89 -17.48
N SER A 205 -16.24 1.99 -16.70
CA SER A 205 -17.34 2.97 -16.72
C SER A 205 -18.70 2.39 -16.33
N SER A 206 -18.78 1.22 -15.69
CA SER A 206 -20.03 0.70 -15.15
C SER A 206 -20.46 1.48 -13.90
N ASN A 207 -21.76 1.46 -13.64
CA ASN A 207 -22.40 2.16 -12.53
C ASN A 207 -23.16 1.16 -11.64
N PHE A 208 -22.77 1.11 -10.37
CA PHE A 208 -23.46 0.38 -9.30
C PHE A 208 -24.15 1.40 -8.39
N GLY A 209 -25.44 1.52 -8.41
CA GLY A 209 -26.20 2.56 -7.74
C GLY A 209 -26.02 2.67 -6.22
N LYS A 210 -27.10 2.50 -5.42
CA LYS A 210 -27.03 2.68 -3.95
C LYS A 210 -26.84 1.39 -3.17
N GLY A 211 -27.07 0.24 -3.81
CA GLY A 211 -26.97 -1.07 -3.18
C GLY A 211 -25.53 -1.50 -2.90
N ASN A 212 -25.39 -2.56 -2.11
CA ASN A 212 -24.10 -3.17 -1.86
C ASN A 212 -23.61 -3.97 -3.07
N VAL A 213 -22.28 -3.99 -3.27
CA VAL A 213 -21.61 -4.74 -4.34
C VAL A 213 -20.76 -5.85 -3.75
N TYR A 214 -20.99 -7.10 -4.17
CA TYR A 214 -20.36 -8.28 -3.62
C TYR A 214 -19.56 -9.03 -4.67
N PHE A 215 -18.24 -9.08 -4.54
CA PHE A 215 -17.34 -9.95 -5.30
C PHE A 215 -16.73 -11.06 -4.43
N GLY A 216 -17.08 -11.16 -3.17
CA GLY A 216 -16.45 -12.07 -2.22
C GLY A 216 -16.25 -13.49 -2.75
N LEU A 217 -15.04 -14.05 -2.56
CA LEU A 217 -14.63 -15.38 -3.06
C LEU A 217 -14.64 -15.53 -4.60
N ALA A 218 -14.82 -14.47 -5.38
CA ALA A 218 -14.74 -14.54 -6.83
C ALA A 218 -13.31 -14.88 -7.30
N LYS A 219 -13.22 -15.53 -8.46
CA LYS A 219 -11.94 -15.91 -9.07
C LYS A 219 -11.86 -15.35 -10.48
N PHE A 220 -10.89 -14.52 -10.72
CA PHE A 220 -10.52 -14.02 -12.03
C PHE A 220 -9.38 -14.85 -12.62
N GLY A 221 -9.21 -14.79 -13.93
CA GLY A 221 -8.25 -15.60 -14.67
C GLY A 221 -6.82 -15.02 -14.69
N GLU A 222 -6.16 -15.14 -15.85
CA GLU A 222 -4.74 -14.79 -15.98
C GLU A 222 -4.53 -13.41 -16.64
N GLU A 223 -5.57 -12.86 -17.32
CA GLU A 223 -5.52 -11.58 -17.99
C GLU A 223 -6.00 -10.40 -17.12
N THR A 224 -5.92 -9.20 -17.67
CA THR A 224 -6.27 -7.96 -16.96
C THR A 224 -7.75 -7.91 -16.56
N VAL A 225 -8.00 -7.43 -15.35
CA VAL A 225 -9.33 -7.08 -14.82
C VAL A 225 -9.44 -5.57 -14.75
N ASN A 226 -10.37 -4.99 -15.50
CA ASN A 226 -10.53 -3.57 -15.68
C ASN A 226 -11.75 -3.03 -14.93
N PHE A 227 -11.51 -2.30 -13.84
CA PHE A 227 -12.51 -1.52 -13.10
C PHE A 227 -12.32 -0.01 -13.30
N ARG A 228 -11.64 0.41 -14.36
CA ARG A 228 -11.35 1.83 -14.62
C ARG A 228 -12.63 2.65 -14.75
N ASN A 229 -12.65 3.81 -14.04
CA ASN A 229 -13.78 4.74 -14.07
C ASN A 229 -15.12 4.12 -13.63
N VAL A 230 -15.09 3.06 -12.83
CA VAL A 230 -16.30 2.47 -12.24
C VAL A 230 -16.84 3.38 -11.14
N ASN A 231 -18.15 3.59 -11.12
CA ASN A 231 -18.85 4.16 -9.98
C ASN A 231 -19.47 3.00 -9.17
N PHE A 232 -18.87 2.70 -8.00
CA PHE A 232 -19.38 1.65 -7.10
C PHE A 232 -20.60 2.09 -6.27
N GLY A 233 -21.03 3.34 -6.42
CA GLY A 233 -22.22 3.86 -5.77
C GLY A 233 -22.04 4.20 -4.29
N GLU A 234 -23.14 4.14 -3.51
CA GLU A 234 -23.14 4.58 -2.11
C GLU A 234 -23.07 3.44 -1.10
N GLY A 235 -23.31 2.19 -1.52
CA GLY A 235 -23.29 1.00 -0.67
C GLY A 235 -21.88 0.50 -0.36
N ASN A 236 -21.80 -0.52 0.49
CA ASN A 236 -20.54 -1.19 0.77
C ASN A 236 -20.09 -2.04 -0.42
N VAL A 237 -18.77 -2.10 -0.62
CA VAL A 237 -18.16 -2.88 -1.71
C VAL A 237 -17.26 -3.95 -1.13
N TYR A 238 -17.56 -5.21 -1.39
CA TYR A 238 -16.88 -6.37 -0.84
C TYR A 238 -16.10 -7.12 -1.90
N PHE A 239 -14.77 -7.05 -1.81
CA PHE A 239 -13.84 -7.89 -2.56
C PHE A 239 -13.17 -8.95 -1.68
N ASP A 240 -13.72 -9.22 -0.51
CA ASP A 240 -13.14 -10.15 0.47
C ASP A 240 -12.80 -11.52 -0.14
N ASN A 241 -11.59 -12.03 0.12
CA ASN A 241 -11.13 -13.34 -0.38
C ASN A 241 -11.15 -13.50 -1.92
N VAL A 242 -11.15 -12.42 -2.69
CA VAL A 242 -11.06 -12.47 -4.17
C VAL A 242 -9.66 -12.91 -4.60
N ASN A 243 -9.61 -13.74 -5.66
CA ASN A 243 -8.36 -14.06 -6.35
C ASN A 243 -8.39 -13.45 -7.76
N PHE A 244 -7.52 -12.46 -8.01
CA PHE A 244 -7.40 -11.78 -9.30
C PHE A 244 -6.50 -12.49 -10.32
N GLY A 245 -5.94 -13.65 -9.98
CA GLY A 245 -5.08 -14.41 -10.90
C GLY A 245 -3.71 -13.77 -11.11
N LYS A 246 -3.27 -13.61 -12.37
CA LYS A 246 -1.92 -13.11 -12.71
C LYS A 246 -1.92 -11.77 -13.43
N GLY A 247 -3.05 -11.35 -13.97
CA GLY A 247 -3.20 -10.13 -14.76
C GLY A 247 -3.11 -8.85 -13.93
N ASN A 248 -3.04 -7.72 -14.63
CA ASN A 248 -3.16 -6.42 -13.96
C ASN A 248 -4.58 -6.18 -13.46
N VAL A 249 -4.72 -5.42 -12.37
CA VAL A 249 -6.01 -4.99 -11.85
C VAL A 249 -6.06 -3.46 -11.86
N ASP A 250 -6.97 -2.89 -12.64
CA ASP A 250 -7.05 -1.45 -12.85
C ASP A 250 -8.33 -0.86 -12.25
N PHE A 251 -8.18 -0.10 -11.14
CA PHE A 251 -9.22 0.70 -10.52
C PHE A 251 -9.07 2.20 -10.80
N CYS A 252 -8.22 2.59 -11.76
CA CYS A 252 -7.89 3.99 -12.01
C CYS A 252 -9.16 4.85 -12.21
N VAL A 253 -9.24 6.00 -11.52
CA VAL A 253 -10.36 6.98 -11.58
C VAL A 253 -11.70 6.44 -11.02
N SER A 254 -11.75 5.26 -10.45
CA SER A 254 -12.98 4.72 -9.86
C SER A 254 -13.40 5.47 -8.62
N LYS A 255 -14.68 5.36 -8.29
CA LYS A 255 -15.31 6.01 -7.15
C LYS A 255 -16.02 4.98 -6.28
N PHE A 256 -15.64 4.94 -5.01
CA PHE A 256 -16.37 4.32 -3.93
C PHE A 256 -17.14 5.42 -3.19
N GLY A 257 -18.36 5.16 -2.78
CA GLY A 257 -19.23 6.21 -2.22
C GLY A 257 -19.05 6.41 -0.71
N LYS A 258 -20.13 6.24 0.06
CA LYS A 258 -20.11 6.41 1.52
C LYS A 258 -19.85 5.12 2.27
N GLY A 259 -20.09 3.99 1.63
CA GLY A 259 -19.91 2.66 2.22
C GLY A 259 -18.43 2.25 2.33
N ASP A 260 -18.18 1.21 3.13
CA ASP A 260 -16.86 0.64 3.28
C ASP A 260 -16.42 -0.12 2.02
N ALA A 261 -15.12 -0.10 1.73
CA ALA A 261 -14.48 -0.89 0.68
C ALA A 261 -13.62 -1.99 1.33
N ASP A 262 -14.08 -3.23 1.26
CA ASP A 262 -13.41 -4.36 1.89
C ASP A 262 -12.63 -5.20 0.86
N PHE A 263 -11.30 -5.11 0.92
CA PHE A 263 -10.36 -5.91 0.15
C PHE A 263 -9.66 -6.96 1.02
N SER A 264 -10.19 -7.31 2.19
CA SER A 264 -9.52 -8.25 3.11
C SER A 264 -9.27 -9.61 2.47
N ASN A 265 -8.10 -10.18 2.75
CA ASN A 265 -7.65 -11.48 2.22
C ASN A 265 -7.64 -11.58 0.69
N VAL A 266 -7.62 -10.47 -0.05
CA VAL A 266 -7.50 -10.48 -1.53
C VAL A 266 -6.12 -10.98 -1.94
N ASN A 267 -6.08 -11.77 -3.00
CA ASN A 267 -4.86 -12.09 -3.72
C ASN A 267 -4.85 -11.38 -5.08
N PHE A 268 -3.98 -10.37 -5.25
CA PHE A 268 -3.83 -9.65 -6.51
C PHE A 268 -2.91 -10.35 -7.53
N GLY A 269 -2.22 -11.41 -7.12
CA GLY A 269 -1.38 -12.20 -8.03
C GLY A 269 -0.05 -11.54 -8.40
N GLU A 270 0.32 -11.60 -9.69
CA GLU A 270 1.64 -11.17 -10.17
C GLU A 270 1.60 -9.82 -10.92
N GLY A 271 0.41 -9.35 -11.31
CA GLY A 271 0.20 -8.13 -12.10
C GLY A 271 0.26 -6.83 -11.29
N ASN A 272 0.35 -5.71 -11.99
CA ASN A 272 0.27 -4.39 -11.33
C ASN A 272 -1.14 -4.12 -10.82
N VAL A 273 -1.22 -3.38 -9.71
CA VAL A 273 -2.49 -2.93 -9.12
C VAL A 273 -2.54 -1.40 -9.20
N ASP A 274 -3.51 -0.86 -9.91
CA ASP A 274 -3.62 0.57 -10.17
C ASP A 274 -4.83 1.20 -9.47
N PHE A 275 -4.58 1.95 -8.39
CA PHE A 275 -5.55 2.79 -7.69
C PHE A 275 -5.33 4.29 -7.97
N LYS A 276 -4.69 4.67 -9.10
CA LYS A 276 -4.45 6.07 -9.41
C LYS A 276 -5.75 6.85 -9.51
N LYS A 277 -5.80 8.00 -8.84
CA LYS A 277 -6.96 8.91 -8.83
C LYS A 277 -8.27 8.25 -8.36
N VAL A 278 -8.20 7.11 -7.68
CA VAL A 278 -9.39 6.53 -7.03
C VAL A 278 -9.89 7.49 -5.96
N ASN A 279 -11.21 7.68 -5.91
CA ASN A 279 -11.85 8.29 -4.75
C ASN A 279 -12.50 7.17 -3.91
N PHE A 280 -11.93 6.88 -2.74
CA PHE A 280 -12.46 5.88 -1.82
C PHE A 280 -13.66 6.37 -0.99
N GLY A 281 -14.04 7.66 -1.14
CA GLY A 281 -15.20 8.24 -0.46
C GLY A 281 -15.02 8.38 1.05
N GLU A 282 -16.13 8.21 1.79
CA GLU A 282 -16.19 8.46 3.23
C GLU A 282 -16.01 7.19 4.09
N GLY A 283 -16.18 6.00 3.53
CA GLY A 283 -16.08 4.70 4.21
C GLY A 283 -14.65 4.27 4.52
N ASN A 284 -14.52 3.24 5.36
CA ASN A 284 -13.24 2.61 5.64
C ASN A 284 -12.76 1.79 4.45
N VAL A 285 -11.43 1.72 4.28
CA VAL A 285 -10.79 0.90 3.24
C VAL A 285 -9.94 -0.17 3.91
N ASN A 286 -10.35 -1.41 3.77
CA ASN A 286 -9.75 -2.54 4.46
C ASN A 286 -8.90 -3.37 3.48
N PHE A 287 -7.56 -3.31 3.64
CA PHE A 287 -6.59 -4.17 2.95
C PHE A 287 -5.93 -5.18 3.91
N ASN A 288 -6.59 -5.55 5.00
CA ASN A 288 -6.05 -6.49 5.99
C ASN A 288 -5.78 -7.87 5.36
N ASN A 289 -4.62 -8.46 5.65
CA ASN A 289 -4.18 -9.76 5.11
C ASN A 289 -4.13 -9.84 3.56
N VAL A 290 -4.09 -8.72 2.85
CA VAL A 290 -3.98 -8.72 1.38
C VAL A 290 -2.61 -9.25 0.94
N ASN A 291 -2.60 -10.08 -0.09
CA ASN A 291 -1.41 -10.39 -0.85
C ASN A 291 -1.40 -9.57 -2.16
N PHE A 292 -0.53 -8.56 -2.21
CA PHE A 292 -0.38 -7.72 -3.40
C PHE A 292 0.49 -8.36 -4.50
N GLY A 293 1.07 -9.54 -4.24
CA GLY A 293 1.91 -10.23 -5.21
C GLY A 293 3.19 -9.49 -5.60
N ASP A 294 3.66 -9.65 -6.83
CA ASP A 294 4.97 -9.15 -7.29
C ASP A 294 4.91 -7.92 -8.24
N GLY A 295 3.72 -7.44 -8.63
CA GLY A 295 3.53 -6.24 -9.48
C GLY A 295 3.60 -4.92 -8.72
N ASN A 296 3.82 -3.80 -9.40
CA ASN A 296 3.82 -2.49 -8.76
C ASN A 296 2.42 -2.05 -8.34
N ILE A 297 2.35 -1.25 -7.27
CA ILE A 297 1.10 -0.77 -6.68
C ILE A 297 1.10 0.76 -6.72
N TYR A 298 0.05 1.35 -7.28
CA TYR A 298 -0.06 2.77 -7.48
C TYR A 298 -1.28 3.35 -6.79
N PHE A 299 -1.06 4.26 -5.81
CA PHE A 299 -2.11 5.07 -5.17
C PHE A 299 -2.03 6.56 -5.55
N ASN A 300 -1.27 6.90 -6.59
CA ASN A 300 -1.01 8.29 -6.96
C ASN A 300 -2.31 9.09 -7.14
N LYS A 301 -2.44 10.22 -6.44
CA LYS A 301 -3.62 11.10 -6.45
C LYS A 301 -4.92 10.43 -5.98
N ALA A 302 -4.82 9.32 -5.26
CA ALA A 302 -5.97 8.74 -4.59
C ALA A 302 -6.48 9.67 -3.48
N LYS A 303 -7.77 9.57 -3.18
CA LYS A 303 -8.44 10.37 -2.15
C LYS A 303 -9.17 9.44 -1.19
N LEU A 304 -8.97 9.65 0.09
CA LEU A 304 -9.76 9.12 1.19
C LEU A 304 -10.37 10.34 1.90
N GLU A 305 -11.66 10.35 2.17
CA GLU A 305 -12.30 11.55 2.73
C GLU A 305 -12.36 11.50 4.27
N LYS A 306 -12.89 10.42 4.85
CA LYS A 306 -13.06 10.30 6.32
C LYS A 306 -12.60 8.97 6.90
N GLY A 307 -12.74 7.87 6.14
CA GLY A 307 -12.50 6.51 6.64
C GLY A 307 -11.04 6.20 6.93
N GLU A 308 -10.83 5.16 7.74
CA GLU A 308 -9.51 4.58 7.98
C GLU A 308 -9.05 3.77 6.77
N ILE A 309 -7.74 3.67 6.58
CA ILE A 309 -7.13 2.75 5.63
C ILE A 309 -6.24 1.74 6.36
N ASP A 310 -6.55 0.46 6.22
CA ASP A 310 -5.90 -0.60 6.98
C ASP A 310 -5.16 -1.58 6.06
N PHE A 311 -3.81 -1.57 6.13
CA PHE A 311 -2.92 -2.52 5.48
C PHE A 311 -2.33 -3.53 6.48
N GLN A 312 -2.95 -3.73 7.64
CA GLN A 312 -2.44 -4.64 8.66
C GLN A 312 -2.24 -6.05 8.11
N ASN A 313 -1.12 -6.68 8.45
CA ASN A 313 -0.75 -8.02 7.97
C ASN A 313 -0.68 -8.18 6.43
N ALA A 314 -0.73 -7.09 5.65
CA ALA A 314 -0.61 -7.17 4.20
C ALA A 314 0.80 -7.63 3.79
N SER A 315 0.86 -8.42 2.73
CA SER A 315 2.11 -8.87 2.10
C SER A 315 2.31 -8.15 0.78
N PHE A 316 3.46 -7.51 0.66
CA PHE A 316 3.88 -6.83 -0.55
C PHE A 316 5.10 -7.57 -1.12
N GLY A 317 5.00 -8.15 -2.28
CA GLY A 317 6.08 -8.92 -2.91
C GLY A 317 7.31 -8.08 -3.28
N LYS A 318 7.92 -8.29 -4.45
CA LYS A 318 9.13 -7.55 -4.90
C LYS A 318 8.83 -6.16 -5.48
N ASN A 319 7.83 -5.47 -5.00
CA ASN A 319 7.16 -4.33 -5.61
C ASN A 319 7.79 -2.98 -5.29
N ASN A 320 7.37 -1.99 -6.11
CA ASN A 320 7.39 -0.59 -5.69
C ASN A 320 5.95 -0.13 -5.43
N ILE A 321 5.75 0.54 -4.30
CA ILE A 321 4.47 1.04 -3.84
C ILE A 321 4.55 2.56 -3.82
N PHE A 322 3.68 3.23 -4.57
CA PHE A 322 3.73 4.66 -4.77
C PHE A 322 2.49 5.36 -4.22
N PHE A 323 2.70 6.23 -3.23
CA PHE A 323 1.72 7.17 -2.71
C PHE A 323 2.17 8.60 -3.05
N HIS A 324 1.91 9.04 -4.29
CA HIS A 324 2.24 10.39 -4.71
C HIS A 324 0.98 11.27 -4.75
N ASP A 325 1.02 12.45 -4.09
CA ASP A 325 -0.10 13.41 -4.01
C ASP A 325 -1.41 12.73 -3.51
N VAL A 326 -1.26 11.80 -2.54
CA VAL A 326 -2.41 11.13 -1.93
C VAL A 326 -2.99 12.01 -0.84
N ARG A 327 -4.31 12.16 -0.85
CA ARG A 327 -5.05 12.85 0.19
C ARG A 327 -5.60 11.82 1.17
N PHE A 328 -4.90 11.64 2.27
CA PHE A 328 -5.39 10.90 3.41
C PHE A 328 -6.30 11.82 4.23
N GLY A 329 -7.59 11.48 4.32
CA GLY A 329 -8.59 12.28 5.02
C GLY A 329 -8.44 12.25 6.54
N GLU A 330 -9.59 12.16 7.23
CA GLU A 330 -9.64 12.21 8.70
C GLU A 330 -9.36 10.85 9.37
N GLY A 331 -9.20 9.76 8.62
CA GLY A 331 -8.97 8.42 9.16
C GLY A 331 -7.49 8.09 9.40
N ASN A 332 -7.25 7.12 10.26
CA ASN A 332 -5.92 6.59 10.54
C ASN A 332 -5.42 5.70 9.40
N ILE A 333 -4.10 5.63 9.26
CA ILE A 333 -3.44 4.76 8.29
C ILE A 333 -2.64 3.71 9.06
N ARG A 334 -2.89 2.42 8.79
CA ARG A 334 -2.27 1.32 9.52
C ARG A 334 -1.50 0.39 8.61
N PHE A 335 -0.18 0.26 8.86
CA PHE A 335 0.69 -0.72 8.21
C PHE A 335 1.26 -1.73 9.22
N ASN A 336 0.77 -1.74 10.46
CA ASN A 336 1.36 -2.59 11.49
C ASN A 336 1.33 -4.07 11.08
N ASN A 337 2.44 -4.76 11.38
CA ASN A 337 2.68 -6.16 11.04
C ASN A 337 2.66 -6.51 9.53
N SER A 338 2.64 -5.51 8.62
CA SER A 338 2.74 -5.77 7.18
C SER A 338 4.17 -6.18 6.77
N ASP A 339 4.27 -7.06 5.77
CA ASP A 339 5.54 -7.56 5.24
C ASP A 339 5.92 -6.86 3.93
N LEU A 340 6.91 -5.96 4.03
CA LEU A 340 7.54 -5.26 2.92
C LEU A 340 9.03 -5.66 2.78
N SER A 341 9.41 -6.86 3.22
CA SER A 341 10.83 -7.30 3.27
C SER A 341 11.58 -7.20 1.94
N THR A 342 10.86 -7.27 0.84
CA THR A 342 11.36 -7.16 -0.54
C THR A 342 10.86 -5.93 -1.27
N ALA A 343 9.90 -5.18 -0.71
CA ALA A 343 9.23 -4.04 -1.32
C ALA A 343 9.90 -2.70 -1.00
N ASN A 344 9.75 -1.74 -1.92
CA ASN A 344 10.09 -0.33 -1.70
C ASN A 344 8.77 0.45 -1.61
N ILE A 345 8.59 1.21 -0.53
CA ILE A 345 7.42 2.07 -0.34
C ILE A 345 7.85 3.54 -0.35
N GLU A 346 7.16 4.35 -1.13
CA GLU A 346 7.41 5.78 -1.28
C GLU A 346 6.13 6.58 -1.06
N PHE A 347 6.21 7.54 -0.14
CA PHE A 347 5.23 8.60 0.02
C PHE A 347 5.87 9.91 -0.44
N SER A 348 5.21 10.61 -1.37
CA SER A 348 5.67 11.93 -1.82
C SER A 348 4.50 12.89 -1.97
N ASP A 349 4.73 14.14 -1.58
CA ASP A 349 3.73 15.21 -1.62
C ASP A 349 2.42 14.84 -0.88
N CYS A 350 2.56 14.10 0.24
CA CYS A 350 1.43 13.62 1.03
C CYS A 350 1.25 14.41 2.32
N LYS A 351 0.00 14.48 2.78
CA LYS A 351 -0.36 15.10 4.05
C LYS A 351 -1.07 14.07 4.92
N PHE A 352 -0.51 13.83 6.10
CA PHE A 352 -1.10 12.98 7.13
C PHE A 352 -1.87 13.87 8.12
N GLU A 353 -3.18 13.83 8.05
CA GLU A 353 -4.07 14.59 8.93
C GLU A 353 -4.23 13.91 10.29
N ASN A 354 -4.14 12.57 10.33
CA ASN A 354 -4.28 11.72 11.50
C ASN A 354 -3.09 10.76 11.68
N ASP A 355 -3.25 9.80 12.59
CA ASP A 355 -2.19 8.89 12.97
C ASP A 355 -1.80 7.94 11.83
N VAL A 356 -0.50 7.72 11.67
CA VAL A 356 0.06 6.75 10.73
C VAL A 356 0.92 5.75 11.50
N ASP A 357 0.54 4.49 11.42
CA ASP A 357 1.26 3.40 12.05
C ASP A 357 2.15 2.67 11.05
N PHE A 358 3.45 2.95 11.11
CA PHE A 358 4.49 2.35 10.27
C PHE A 358 5.22 1.17 10.95
N ARG A 359 4.64 0.53 11.94
CA ARG A 359 5.25 -0.63 12.63
C ARG A 359 5.23 -1.88 11.75
N PHE A 360 5.93 -1.84 10.63
CA PHE A 360 6.09 -2.99 9.73
C PHE A 360 6.69 -4.19 10.46
N LYS A 361 6.31 -5.40 10.06
CA LYS A 361 7.04 -6.62 10.39
C LYS A 361 8.44 -6.59 9.81
N SER A 362 8.57 -6.16 8.56
CA SER A 362 9.83 -5.92 7.86
C SER A 362 9.60 -4.98 6.67
N CYS A 363 10.62 -4.15 6.33
CA CYS A 363 10.55 -3.26 5.17
C CYS A 363 11.94 -3.12 4.53
N LYS A 364 12.01 -3.27 3.20
CA LYS A 364 13.25 -3.09 2.45
C LYS A 364 13.61 -1.61 2.36
N SER A 365 12.66 -0.76 2.01
CA SER A 365 12.91 0.67 1.83
C SER A 365 11.65 1.49 2.10
N LEU A 366 11.78 2.51 2.96
CA LEU A 366 10.77 3.53 3.20
C LEU A 366 11.33 4.90 2.83
N ASN A 367 10.68 5.58 1.90
CA ASN A 367 11.00 6.94 1.47
C ASN A 367 9.81 7.88 1.75
N LEU A 368 10.06 8.93 2.56
CA LEU A 368 9.10 9.97 2.88
C LEU A 368 9.64 11.30 2.33
N LYS A 369 8.98 11.84 1.30
CA LYS A 369 9.44 13.04 0.61
C LYS A 369 8.32 14.08 0.55
N ASP A 370 8.62 15.33 0.91
CA ASP A 370 7.66 16.46 0.87
C ASP A 370 6.37 16.11 1.64
N ILE A 371 6.54 15.64 2.89
CA ILE A 371 5.45 15.18 3.76
C ILE A 371 5.09 16.25 4.79
N THR A 372 3.80 16.44 5.01
CA THR A 372 3.29 17.20 6.17
C THR A 372 2.63 16.24 7.15
N ASN A 373 3.15 16.14 8.37
CA ASN A 373 2.57 15.35 9.45
C ASN A 373 1.88 16.26 10.48
N LYS A 374 0.60 15.99 10.78
CA LYS A 374 -0.17 16.75 11.76
C LYS A 374 -0.40 16.02 13.09
N GLN A 375 -0.38 14.70 13.08
CA GLN A 375 -0.61 13.86 14.24
C GLN A 375 0.56 12.90 14.46
N THR A 376 0.34 11.67 14.89
CA THR A 376 1.39 10.73 15.24
C THR A 376 1.85 9.91 14.04
N MET A 377 3.16 9.90 13.75
CA MET A 377 3.81 8.86 12.94
C MET A 377 4.53 7.89 13.85
N ASN A 378 4.10 6.63 13.88
CA ASN A 378 4.63 5.63 14.79
C ASN A 378 5.59 4.66 14.08
N PHE A 379 6.86 4.68 14.53
CA PHE A 379 7.96 3.82 14.08
C PHE A 379 8.54 2.97 15.23
N ARG A 380 7.80 2.74 16.31
CA ARG A 380 8.23 1.90 17.44
C ARG A 380 8.09 0.44 17.11
N PHE A 381 9.08 -0.11 16.41
CA PHE A 381 9.08 -1.51 15.99
C PHE A 381 9.30 -2.47 17.18
N GLU A 382 8.59 -3.57 17.19
CA GLU A 382 8.81 -4.65 18.16
C GLU A 382 10.13 -5.41 17.90
N ASN A 383 10.57 -5.45 16.65
CA ASN A 383 11.83 -6.09 16.22
C ASN A 383 12.95 -5.06 15.98
N ASN A 384 14.17 -5.38 16.39
CA ASN A 384 15.30 -4.44 16.38
C ASN A 384 15.79 -3.98 14.99
N LYS A 385 15.33 -4.53 13.86
CA LYS A 385 15.80 -4.15 12.50
C LYS A 385 14.76 -4.34 11.41
N PRO A 386 13.58 -3.76 11.50
CA PRO A 386 12.54 -3.96 10.49
C PRO A 386 12.84 -3.23 9.17
N LEU A 387 13.64 -2.15 9.20
CA LEU A 387 14.00 -1.34 8.04
C LEU A 387 15.41 -1.63 7.56
N LYS A 388 15.60 -1.85 6.24
CA LYS A 388 16.92 -1.94 5.62
C LYS A 388 17.39 -0.58 5.10
N TRP A 389 16.48 0.26 4.64
CA TRP A 389 16.74 1.60 4.16
C TRP A 389 15.61 2.56 4.55
N PHE A 390 15.98 3.77 4.97
CA PHE A 390 15.04 4.80 5.40
C PHE A 390 15.53 6.17 4.97
N LYS A 391 14.65 7.00 4.44
CA LYS A 391 14.94 8.40 4.13
C LYS A 391 13.68 9.23 4.31
N PHE A 392 13.85 10.42 4.88
CA PHE A 392 12.85 11.48 4.77
C PHE A 392 13.52 12.77 4.28
N LYS A 393 12.78 13.51 3.46
CA LYS A 393 13.24 14.76 2.88
C LYS A 393 12.08 15.76 2.88
N ASN A 394 12.36 17.00 3.32
CA ASN A 394 11.36 18.06 3.42
C ASN A 394 10.13 17.63 4.24
N LEU A 395 10.35 17.00 5.38
CA LEU A 395 9.29 16.61 6.31
C LEU A 395 8.95 17.80 7.22
N ILE A 396 7.70 18.27 7.16
CA ILE A 396 7.14 19.27 8.07
C ILE A 396 6.36 18.52 9.13
N ASN A 397 6.87 18.56 10.38
CA ASN A 397 6.26 17.83 11.49
C ASN A 397 5.59 18.80 12.49
N TYR A 398 4.26 18.84 12.48
CA TYR A 398 3.46 19.55 13.49
C TYR A 398 3.00 18.61 14.62
N GLY A 399 3.03 17.30 14.38
CA GLY A 399 2.61 16.27 15.31
C GLY A 399 3.80 15.62 16.03
N ARG A 400 3.74 14.27 16.16
CA ARG A 400 4.74 13.45 16.84
C ARG A 400 5.36 12.45 15.89
N ILE A 401 6.66 12.21 16.05
CA ILE A 401 7.35 11.08 15.44
C ILE A 401 7.77 10.15 16.58
N GLU A 402 7.07 9.05 16.74
CA GLU A 402 7.39 8.02 17.72
C GLU A 402 8.45 7.08 17.17
N ILE A 403 9.68 7.28 17.56
CA ILE A 403 10.87 6.59 17.08
C ILE A 403 11.84 6.37 18.23
N ASP A 404 12.55 5.25 18.24
CA ASP A 404 13.66 5.00 19.14
C ASP A 404 14.96 4.97 18.33
N LEU A 405 15.84 5.95 18.55
CA LEU A 405 17.09 6.07 17.81
C LEU A 405 18.07 4.93 18.10
N LYS A 406 18.06 4.41 19.33
CA LYS A 406 19.01 3.40 19.80
C LYS A 406 18.59 1.99 19.38
N GLN A 407 17.35 1.62 19.67
CA GLN A 407 16.86 0.27 19.40
C GLN A 407 16.61 0.03 17.91
N SER A 408 16.08 1.01 17.18
CA SER A 408 15.65 0.86 15.79
C SER A 408 16.72 1.09 14.74
N ASN A 409 17.97 1.39 15.15
CA ASN A 409 19.12 1.63 14.24
C ASN A 409 18.93 2.81 13.24
N PHE A 410 17.97 3.71 13.46
CA PHE A 410 17.68 4.83 12.56
C PHE A 410 18.87 5.75 12.32
N LYS A 411 19.66 6.00 13.35
CA LYS A 411 20.92 6.76 13.25
C LYS A 411 21.85 6.21 12.16
N ASN A 412 22.05 4.89 12.15
CA ASN A 412 22.90 4.25 11.16
C ASN A 412 22.24 4.22 9.77
N LEU A 413 20.91 4.09 9.69
CA LEU A 413 20.18 4.16 8.43
C LEU A 413 20.35 5.52 7.77
N ILE A 414 20.18 6.63 8.53
CA ILE A 414 20.40 7.98 8.01
C ILE A 414 21.86 8.19 7.62
N ASN A 415 22.82 7.76 8.43
CA ASN A 415 24.23 7.93 8.14
C ASN A 415 24.69 7.15 6.88
N LYS A 416 24.12 5.98 6.61
CA LYS A 416 24.44 5.13 5.45
C LYS A 416 23.75 5.57 4.14
N GLN A 417 22.79 6.49 4.18
CA GLN A 417 22.11 6.97 2.98
C GLN A 417 23.09 7.53 1.95
N ASN A 418 22.84 7.26 0.68
CA ASN A 418 23.49 7.95 -0.43
C ASN A 418 22.83 9.33 -0.66
N SER A 419 23.04 10.25 0.30
CA SER A 419 22.51 11.61 0.29
C SER A 419 23.60 12.57 0.76
N THR A 420 23.41 13.87 0.48
CA THR A 420 24.35 14.91 0.92
C THR A 420 24.37 15.01 2.44
N TYR A 421 25.51 15.47 3.01
CA TYR A 421 25.58 15.72 4.45
C TYR A 421 24.59 16.79 4.90
N LYS A 422 24.20 17.73 4.04
CA LYS A 422 23.16 18.71 4.31
C LYS A 422 21.80 18.03 4.49
N GLU A 423 21.41 17.15 3.55
CA GLU A 423 20.15 16.39 3.69
C GLU A 423 20.12 15.50 4.94
N LYS A 424 21.28 14.93 5.35
CA LYS A 424 21.37 14.16 6.59
C LYS A 424 21.24 15.06 7.83
N ALA A 425 21.85 16.25 7.80
CA ALA A 425 21.73 17.24 8.87
C ALA A 425 20.26 17.66 9.05
N ASP A 426 19.55 17.95 7.95
CA ASP A 426 18.13 18.34 7.99
C ASP A 426 17.28 17.24 8.64
N GLN A 427 17.54 15.96 8.33
CA GLN A 427 16.83 14.82 8.95
C GLN A 427 17.08 14.76 10.48
N PHE A 428 18.34 14.88 10.91
CA PHE A 428 18.66 14.87 12.34
C PHE A 428 18.13 16.10 13.07
N LEU A 429 18.04 17.27 12.41
CA LEU A 429 17.44 18.46 12.98
C LEU A 429 15.95 18.25 13.28
N ILE A 430 15.19 17.68 12.34
CA ILE A 430 13.77 17.36 12.53
C ILE A 430 13.59 16.40 13.73
N LEU A 431 14.42 15.35 13.81
CA LEU A 431 14.37 14.41 14.93
C LEU A 431 14.74 15.07 16.25
N LYS A 432 15.76 15.94 16.28
CA LYS A 432 16.15 16.71 17.45
C LYS A 432 15.00 17.58 17.97
N GLU A 433 14.31 18.29 17.07
CA GLU A 433 13.16 19.14 17.44
C GLU A 433 12.00 18.30 17.95
N ASN A 434 11.71 17.17 17.30
CA ASN A 434 10.68 16.23 17.73
C ASN A 434 10.94 15.69 19.14
N PHE A 435 12.16 15.23 19.44
CA PHE A 435 12.52 14.71 20.77
C PHE A 435 12.49 15.79 21.85
N ASN A 436 12.91 17.01 21.52
CA ASN A 436 12.80 18.14 22.43
C ASN A 436 11.32 18.41 22.80
N ASN A 437 10.43 18.41 21.82
CA ASN A 437 8.99 18.62 22.04
C ASN A 437 8.34 17.49 22.85
N LEU A 438 8.90 16.27 22.79
CA LEU A 438 8.43 15.10 23.53
C LEU A 438 9.08 14.96 24.92
N GLY A 439 10.04 15.82 25.28
CA GLY A 439 10.80 15.70 26.53
C GLY A 439 11.77 14.51 26.57
N GLN A 440 12.11 13.92 25.40
CA GLN A 440 13.04 12.79 25.26
C GLN A 440 14.47 13.30 25.10
N TYR A 441 15.01 13.87 26.15
CA TYR A 441 16.27 14.63 26.12
C TYR A 441 17.52 13.82 25.77
N ASP A 442 17.55 12.51 26.07
CA ASP A 442 18.69 11.66 25.71
C ASP A 442 18.74 11.36 24.21
N ASP A 443 17.58 11.14 23.58
CA ASP A 443 17.47 10.96 22.12
C ASP A 443 17.66 12.30 21.38
N GLU A 444 17.20 13.41 21.98
CA GLU A 444 17.46 14.77 21.49
C GLU A 444 18.96 15.06 21.45
N ASP A 445 19.71 14.75 22.52
CA ASP A 445 21.16 14.92 22.58
C ASP A 445 21.85 14.09 21.47
N GLU A 446 21.44 12.84 21.26
CA GLU A 446 22.02 11.99 20.22
C GLU A 446 21.75 12.54 18.81
N ALA A 447 20.50 12.95 18.54
CA ALA A 447 20.11 13.58 17.28
C ALA A 447 20.86 14.90 17.04
N TYR A 448 21.02 15.72 18.07
CA TYR A 448 21.77 16.98 18.02
C TYR A 448 23.23 16.78 17.67
N VAL A 449 23.89 15.80 18.28
CA VAL A 449 25.30 15.47 17.97
C VAL A 449 25.46 15.06 16.51
N GLU A 450 24.60 14.19 16.01
CA GLU A 450 24.66 13.76 14.62
C GLU A 450 24.30 14.90 13.64
N PHE A 451 23.34 15.77 14.00
CA PHE A 451 23.05 16.99 13.26
C PHE A 451 24.33 17.84 13.11
N LYS A 452 25.01 18.15 14.22
CA LYS A 452 26.24 18.95 14.22
C LYS A 452 27.39 18.30 13.44
N ARG A 453 27.54 16.98 13.56
CA ARG A 453 28.52 16.22 12.76
C ARG A 453 28.24 16.31 11.26
N CYS A 454 26.99 16.18 10.85
CA CYS A 454 26.58 16.28 9.44
C CYS A 454 26.69 17.73 8.95
N GLU A 455 26.27 18.73 9.74
CA GLU A 455 26.41 20.16 9.46
C GLU A 455 27.89 20.52 9.20
N ARG A 456 28.81 20.14 10.11
CA ARG A 456 30.23 20.33 9.94
C ARG A 456 30.74 19.68 8.64
N ARG A 457 30.36 18.40 8.39
CA ARG A 457 30.78 17.69 7.17
C ARG A 457 30.22 18.31 5.90
N SER A 458 29.08 18.98 5.94
CA SER A 458 28.47 19.64 4.77
C SER A 458 29.22 20.89 4.32
N ARG A 459 29.93 21.58 5.26
CA ARG A 459 30.69 22.81 4.98
C ARG A 459 31.99 22.55 4.18
N TYR A 460 32.47 21.31 4.16
CA TYR A 460 33.75 20.96 3.56
C TYR A 460 33.59 19.83 2.54
N THR A 461 34.29 19.95 1.40
CA THR A 461 34.45 18.81 0.49
C THR A 461 35.30 17.72 1.13
N THR A 462 35.28 16.51 0.57
CA THR A 462 36.09 15.40 1.12
C THR A 462 37.59 15.70 1.12
N PHE A 463 38.05 16.47 0.14
CA PHE A 463 39.46 16.90 0.02
C PHE A 463 39.78 18.02 1.03
N THR A 464 39.03 19.13 1.03
CA THR A 464 39.27 20.27 1.92
C THR A 464 39.14 19.89 3.39
N ARG A 465 38.29 18.92 3.74
CA ARG A 465 38.10 18.41 5.11
C ARG A 465 39.38 17.82 5.70
N LYS A 466 40.17 17.08 4.90
CA LYS A 466 41.42 16.47 5.38
C LYS A 466 42.52 17.48 5.62
N LEU A 467 42.55 18.58 4.87
CA LEU A 467 43.61 19.57 4.90
C LEU A 467 43.31 20.79 5.77
N ASN A 468 42.06 21.05 6.12
CA ASN A 468 41.71 22.25 6.87
C ASN A 468 41.95 22.07 8.38
N PRO A 469 42.88 22.79 9.00
CA PRO A 469 43.16 22.70 10.45
C PRO A 469 41.94 23.12 11.30
N LEU A 470 41.13 24.08 10.86
CA LEU A 470 39.93 24.51 11.59
C LEU A 470 38.88 23.37 11.69
N TYR A 471 38.79 22.50 10.69
CA TYR A 471 37.93 21.31 10.77
C TYR A 471 38.35 20.40 11.93
N TRP A 472 39.65 20.16 12.09
CA TRP A 472 40.18 19.28 13.12
C TRP A 472 40.09 19.92 14.51
N VAL A 473 40.30 21.25 14.60
CA VAL A 473 40.07 22.01 15.86
C VAL A 473 38.61 21.85 16.30
N GLU A 474 37.65 22.01 15.41
CA GLU A 474 36.22 21.79 15.70
C GLU A 474 35.93 20.34 16.14
N VAL A 475 36.56 19.34 15.51
CA VAL A 475 36.44 17.91 15.91
C VAL A 475 37.00 17.72 17.32
N MET A 476 38.18 18.22 17.59
CA MET A 476 38.85 17.99 18.88
C MET A 476 38.15 18.73 20.04
N LEU A 477 37.87 20.01 19.87
CA LEU A 477 37.35 20.83 20.97
C LEU A 477 35.85 20.63 21.25
N PHE A 478 35.04 20.39 20.19
CA PHE A 478 33.60 20.33 20.39
C PHE A 478 33.03 18.91 20.29
N ASP A 479 33.55 18.06 19.39
CA ASP A 479 33.00 16.71 19.20
C ASP A 479 33.59 15.71 20.21
N TRP A 480 34.93 15.64 20.35
CA TRP A 480 35.58 14.68 21.25
C TRP A 480 35.47 15.04 22.71
N VAL A 481 35.70 16.32 23.07
CA VAL A 481 35.73 16.78 24.45
C VAL A 481 34.37 16.66 25.12
N GLY A 482 33.30 17.16 24.48
CA GLY A 482 31.99 17.24 25.13
C GLY A 482 30.80 16.91 24.27
N ALA A 483 31.05 16.32 23.05
CA ALA A 483 29.99 16.00 22.10
C ALA A 483 29.01 17.17 21.90
N TYR A 484 29.54 18.34 21.52
CA TYR A 484 28.80 19.61 21.37
C TYR A 484 27.99 20.03 22.60
N GLY A 485 28.53 19.75 23.80
CA GLY A 485 27.92 20.14 25.07
C GLY A 485 26.82 19.21 25.58
N THR A 486 26.69 18.03 25.03
CA THR A 486 25.72 17.02 25.49
C THR A 486 26.28 16.10 26.59
N LYS A 487 27.63 16.04 26.75
CA LYS A 487 28.31 15.13 27.68
C LYS A 487 29.21 15.87 28.67
N PRO A 488 28.65 16.49 29.72
CA PRO A 488 29.45 17.26 30.70
C PRO A 488 30.49 16.40 31.41
N TYR A 489 30.23 15.12 31.68
CA TYR A 489 31.21 14.20 32.30
C TYR A 489 32.47 14.01 31.45
N ASN A 490 32.33 13.98 30.12
CA ASN A 490 33.48 13.89 29.22
C ASN A 490 34.36 15.16 29.32
N VAL A 491 33.72 16.33 29.44
CA VAL A 491 34.42 17.59 29.61
C VAL A 491 35.19 17.57 30.92
N LEU A 492 34.57 17.13 32.04
CA LEU A 492 35.21 16.97 33.33
C LEU A 492 36.41 16.03 33.28
N CYS A 493 36.24 14.86 32.64
CA CYS A 493 37.37 13.91 32.44
C CYS A 493 38.49 14.58 31.64
N THR A 494 38.16 15.33 30.59
CA THR A 494 39.17 16.04 29.78
C THR A 494 39.91 17.11 30.62
N MET A 495 39.21 17.85 31.49
CA MET A 495 39.84 18.80 32.42
C MET A 495 40.85 18.11 33.32
N LEU A 496 40.47 16.98 33.95
CA LEU A 496 41.37 16.21 34.81
C LEU A 496 42.58 15.66 34.04
N LEU A 497 42.34 15.12 32.82
CA LEU A 497 43.42 14.63 31.94
C LEU A 497 44.37 15.77 31.52
N THR A 498 43.84 16.98 31.29
CA THR A 498 44.64 18.13 30.94
C THR A 498 45.56 18.53 32.11
N ILE A 499 45.03 18.62 33.34
CA ILE A 499 45.83 18.90 34.55
C ILE A 499 46.93 17.86 34.74
N ILE A 500 46.61 16.56 34.64
CA ILE A 500 47.59 15.47 34.75
C ILE A 500 48.63 15.58 33.64
N GLY A 501 48.23 15.87 32.41
CA GLY A 501 49.12 15.99 31.26
C GLY A 501 50.13 17.13 31.41
N PHE A 502 49.69 18.32 31.86
CA PHE A 502 50.59 19.45 32.13
C PHE A 502 51.46 19.19 33.36
N ALA A 503 50.93 18.59 34.43
CA ALA A 503 51.71 18.21 35.61
C ALA A 503 52.86 17.23 35.23
N THR A 504 52.59 16.24 34.40
CA THR A 504 53.64 15.30 33.91
C THR A 504 54.64 16.02 33.01
N SER A 505 54.23 17.00 32.22
CA SER A 505 55.11 17.81 31.39
C SER A 505 56.07 18.62 32.25
N TYR A 506 55.56 19.29 33.31
CA TYR A 506 56.42 20.06 34.25
C TYR A 506 57.36 19.17 35.05
N LEU A 507 57.02 17.92 35.29
CA LEU A 507 57.86 17.00 36.08
C LEU A 507 58.94 16.31 35.25
N TYR A 508 58.67 15.90 34.03
CA TYR A 508 59.57 15.01 33.27
C TYR A 508 60.25 15.66 32.05
N ILE A 509 59.80 16.83 31.59
CA ILE A 509 60.45 17.53 30.45
C ILE A 509 61.55 18.43 30.98
N PRO A 510 62.86 18.17 30.70
CA PRO A 510 64.00 18.88 31.29
C PRO A 510 64.02 20.39 31.01
N THR A 511 63.34 20.83 29.95
CA THR A 511 63.24 22.24 29.56
C THR A 511 62.09 22.99 30.27
N MET A 512 61.28 22.28 31.06
CA MET A 512 60.15 22.84 31.80
C MET A 512 60.48 22.88 33.30
N CYS A 513 61.03 24.02 33.77
CA CYS A 513 61.44 24.21 35.17
C CYS A 513 60.42 25.09 35.91
N ILE A 514 60.04 24.67 37.11
CA ILE A 514 59.20 25.43 38.03
C ILE A 514 59.95 25.65 39.34
N ASN A 515 59.77 26.81 39.97
CA ASN A 515 60.38 27.13 41.25
C ASN A 515 59.46 26.64 42.38
N PHE A 516 60.06 25.89 43.35
CA PHE A 516 59.34 25.28 44.46
C PHE A 516 59.80 25.89 45.85
N ASP A 517 60.61 26.96 45.85
CA ASP A 517 61.31 27.39 47.07
C ASP A 517 60.40 27.81 48.19
N ASN A 518 59.17 28.20 47.93
CA ASN A 518 58.23 28.70 48.98
C ASN A 518 57.15 27.68 49.38
N SER A 519 57.19 26.45 48.91
CA SER A 519 56.14 25.47 49.25
C SER A 519 56.52 24.51 50.36
N LYS A 520 55.63 24.26 51.33
CA LYS A 520 55.74 23.21 52.33
C LYS A 520 55.52 21.79 51.81
N ILE A 521 55.19 21.65 50.55
CA ILE A 521 54.91 20.34 49.88
C ILE A 521 56.27 19.72 49.51
N THR A 522 56.54 18.53 49.97
CA THR A 522 57.85 17.87 49.78
C THR A 522 57.86 16.92 48.60
N ASN A 523 56.71 16.38 48.20
CA ASN A 523 56.58 15.43 47.11
C ASN A 523 56.50 16.13 45.73
N GLU A 524 57.47 15.88 44.84
CA GLU A 524 57.56 16.48 43.52
C GLU A 524 56.33 16.25 42.63
N ILE A 525 55.72 15.08 42.69
CA ILE A 525 54.50 14.76 41.93
C ILE A 525 53.35 15.64 42.42
N VAL A 526 53.21 15.78 43.75
CA VAL A 526 52.16 16.62 44.36
C VAL A 526 52.38 18.07 44.01
N LYS A 527 53.62 18.56 44.00
CA LYS A 527 53.97 19.94 43.58
C LYS A 527 53.55 20.18 42.13
N ALA A 528 53.91 19.26 41.21
CA ALA A 528 53.58 19.39 39.80
C ALA A 528 52.04 19.39 39.54
N ILE A 529 51.30 18.51 40.21
CA ILE A 529 49.83 18.47 40.13
C ILE A 529 49.21 19.72 40.71
N TYR A 530 49.73 20.20 41.86
CA TYR A 530 49.25 21.42 42.48
C TYR A 530 49.49 22.64 41.58
N TYR A 531 50.71 22.78 41.03
CA TYR A 531 51.02 23.88 40.10
C TYR A 531 50.14 23.88 38.87
N SER A 532 50.00 22.72 38.20
CA SER A 532 49.11 22.59 37.06
C SER A 532 47.66 22.93 37.46
N GLY A 533 47.18 22.41 38.61
CA GLY A 533 45.81 22.68 39.06
C GLY A 533 45.52 24.16 39.32
N ILE A 534 46.41 24.90 40.01
CA ILE A 534 46.22 26.34 40.25
C ILE A 534 46.38 27.18 38.99
N THR A 535 47.19 26.74 38.02
CA THR A 535 47.36 27.38 36.71
C THR A 535 46.14 27.16 35.85
N PHE A 536 45.67 25.90 35.76
CA PHE A 536 44.48 25.53 35.02
C PHE A 536 43.21 26.23 35.52
N LEU A 537 43.05 26.31 36.87
CA LEU A 537 41.92 26.99 37.49
C LEU A 537 42.12 28.52 37.55
N THR A 538 43.23 29.02 37.05
CA THR A 538 43.60 30.45 37.04
C THR A 538 43.61 31.09 38.42
N ILE A 539 43.95 30.32 39.47
CA ILE A 539 44.04 30.81 40.88
C ILE A 539 45.35 31.55 41.08
N GLY A 540 46.50 30.94 40.73
CA GLY A 540 47.84 31.55 40.74
C GLY A 540 48.26 32.17 42.07
N TYR A 541 48.38 31.40 43.16
CA TYR A 541 48.80 31.91 44.48
C TYR A 541 50.18 32.52 44.47
N GLY A 542 51.03 32.25 43.44
CA GLY A 542 52.36 32.80 43.34
C GLY A 542 53.42 32.14 44.21
N ASP A 543 53.07 31.09 44.94
CA ASP A 543 53.96 30.28 45.78
C ASP A 543 54.83 29.31 44.92
N ILE A 544 54.40 28.99 43.70
CA ILE A 544 55.15 28.28 42.68
C ILE A 544 55.08 29.11 41.41
N SER A 545 56.22 29.29 40.71
CA SER A 545 56.31 30.07 39.47
C SER A 545 57.18 29.45 38.38
N PRO A 546 56.96 29.78 37.10
CA PRO A 546 57.84 29.31 36.05
C PRO A 546 59.22 29.93 36.11
N GLN A 547 60.28 29.14 35.83
CA GLN A 547 61.65 29.59 35.86
C GLN A 547 62.24 30.04 34.53
N ASN A 548 61.58 29.67 33.39
CA ASN A 548 62.05 30.00 32.05
C ASN A 548 60.90 30.36 31.13
N GLU A 549 61.22 30.90 29.97
CA GLU A 549 60.26 31.33 28.94
C GLU A 549 59.37 30.20 28.45
N ILE A 550 59.91 28.98 28.25
CA ILE A 550 59.16 27.81 27.78
C ILE A 550 58.08 27.44 28.80
N THR A 551 58.42 27.36 30.11
CA THR A 551 57.48 27.04 31.17
C THR A 551 56.44 28.15 31.32
N ALA A 552 56.85 29.41 31.20
CA ALA A 552 55.94 30.56 31.27
C ALA A 552 54.90 30.52 30.13
N MET A 553 55.33 30.27 28.88
CA MET A 553 54.44 30.14 27.73
C MET A 553 53.51 28.92 27.83
N THR A 554 54.03 27.78 28.33
CA THR A 554 53.24 26.58 28.57
C THR A 554 52.15 26.83 29.59
N SER A 555 52.46 27.55 30.68
CA SER A 555 51.49 27.93 31.73
C SER A 555 50.40 28.88 31.20
N VAL A 556 50.72 29.78 30.26
CA VAL A 556 49.73 30.65 29.61
C VAL A 556 48.78 29.79 28.74
N ILE A 557 49.32 28.82 28.01
CA ILE A 557 48.49 27.88 27.19
C ILE A 557 47.59 27.05 28.10
N GLU A 558 48.10 26.51 29.20
CA GLU A 558 47.33 25.76 30.20
C GLU A 558 46.19 26.59 30.78
N GLY A 559 46.48 27.82 31.24
CA GLY A 559 45.46 28.74 31.77
C GLY A 559 44.36 29.06 30.75
N PHE A 560 44.74 29.31 29.49
CA PHE A 560 43.79 29.54 28.43
C PHE A 560 42.88 28.32 28.20
N LEU A 561 43.45 27.09 28.14
CA LEU A 561 42.69 25.84 28.04
C LEU A 561 41.81 25.65 29.27
N GLY A 562 42.28 26.02 30.47
CA GLY A 562 41.51 25.96 31.71
C GLY A 562 40.23 26.81 31.65
N ILE A 563 40.37 28.09 31.28
CA ILE A 563 39.22 29.00 31.11
C ILE A 563 38.23 28.46 30.08
N PHE A 564 38.75 27.97 28.93
CA PHE A 564 37.91 27.41 27.88
C PHE A 564 37.13 26.16 28.34
N LEU A 565 37.81 25.18 28.96
CA LEU A 565 37.21 23.94 29.40
C LEU A 565 36.24 24.13 30.57
N MET A 566 36.53 25.03 31.52
CA MET A 566 35.61 25.39 32.62
C MET A 566 34.35 26.04 32.09
N SER A 567 34.48 26.98 31.14
CA SER A 567 33.32 27.61 30.48
C SER A 567 32.50 26.60 29.73
N TYR A 568 33.15 25.70 28.99
CA TYR A 568 32.48 24.63 28.24
C TYR A 568 31.79 23.63 29.18
N PHE A 569 32.42 23.25 30.29
CA PHE A 569 31.82 22.40 31.32
C PHE A 569 30.56 23.07 31.90
N THR A 570 30.65 24.35 32.30
CA THR A 570 29.51 25.08 32.84
C THR A 570 28.32 25.10 31.88
N VAL A 571 28.55 25.46 30.62
CA VAL A 571 27.49 25.46 29.58
C VAL A 571 26.89 24.07 29.41
N SER A 572 27.73 23.03 29.34
CA SER A 572 27.28 21.63 29.17
C SER A 572 26.48 21.13 30.38
N PHE A 573 26.90 21.51 31.59
CA PHE A 573 26.26 21.13 32.85
C PHE A 573 24.90 21.82 33.01
N VAL A 574 24.87 23.15 32.78
CA VAL A 574 23.64 23.94 32.82
C VAL A 574 22.62 23.43 31.81
N ARG A 575 23.06 23.08 30.60
CA ARG A 575 22.19 22.45 29.57
C ARG A 575 21.54 21.16 30.09
N LYS A 576 22.24 20.31 30.85
CA LYS A 576 21.69 19.06 31.43
C LYS A 576 20.78 19.31 32.64
N LEU A 577 21.00 20.39 33.42
CA LEU A 577 20.20 20.72 34.60
C LEU A 577 18.89 21.44 34.29
N LEU A 578 18.87 22.29 33.27
CA LEU A 578 17.71 23.13 32.93
C LEU A 578 16.70 22.48 31.97
N ARG A 579 16.89 21.21 31.67
CA ARG A 579 15.97 20.43 30.81
C ARG A 579 14.94 19.67 31.59
#